data_c41cc8b6e937a558a4650271ae915206
#
_entry.id   c41cc8b6e937a558a4650271ae915206
#
_cell.length_a   1.000
_cell.length_b   1.000
_cell.length_c   1.000
_cell.angle_alpha   90.00
_cell.angle_beta   90.00
_cell.angle_gamma   90.00
#
_symmetry.space_group_name_H-M   'P 1'
#
loop_
_entity.id
_entity.type
_entity.pdbx_description
1 polymer ?
#
loop_
_entity_poly.entity_id
_entity_poly.type
_entity_poly.pdbx_seq_one_letter_code
_entity_poly.pdbx_strand_id
1 'polypeptide(L)'
;MSNNVNYRRRSDGKNKKKKIVLFSSIVLVVIVAGMLSAKYIHSKNINADASELTNNNEMINANEAGAAPKEETKLDNSGYLTAEEDPNADSAAFVEKYLYEQSLGKMPEGADGHKVAYLTFDDGPSESVTPEVLKVLKEKDAKATFFTLGKSINESDRTKELLKEIVEDGHAVASHTYSHDYKYLYPQRTVSVENFMSDIEKNNEVFRQVLGKDFVTKTIRFPGGLMSWKGQDAVKEELQKGGYNYIEWNALSKDAEGKTKVASELLEEVKKSVNGREKVVILMHDAAGKQETAKALPEVIDYLREQGYELKSIK
;
A
#
# COMPACT_ATOMS: atom_id res chain seq x y z
N MET A 1 59.01 -11.48 -42.03
CA MET A 1 58.73 -12.88 -42.38
C MET A 1 57.35 -13.20 -41.93
N SER A 2 56.52 -13.45 -42.95
CA SER A 2 55.08 -13.71 -42.88
C SER A 2 54.80 -15.10 -42.36
N ASN A 3 53.70 -15.30 -41.62
CA ASN A 3 52.92 -16.51 -41.67
C ASN A 3 51.46 -16.24 -41.29
N ASN A 4 50.64 -16.11 -42.31
CA ASN A 4 49.19 -16.23 -42.31
C ASN A 4 48.81 -17.72 -42.10
N VAL A 5 47.89 -17.98 -41.18
CA VAL A 5 47.17 -19.25 -41.14
C VAL A 5 45.67 -18.95 -41.22
N ASN A 6 45.11 -19.27 -42.42
CA ASN A 6 43.68 -19.33 -42.71
C ASN A 6 43.03 -20.52 -42.00
N TYR A 7 41.92 -20.31 -41.26
CA TYR A 7 41.02 -21.39 -40.89
C TYR A 7 39.70 -21.24 -41.66
N ARG A 8 39.46 -22.21 -42.53
CA ARG A 8 38.22 -22.43 -43.31
C ARG A 8 37.06 -22.81 -42.37
N ARG A 9 35.96 -22.11 -42.51
CA ARG A 9 34.64 -22.53 -42.04
C ARG A 9 34.14 -23.71 -42.86
N ARG A 10 33.77 -24.81 -42.20
CA ARG A 10 32.88 -25.84 -42.74
C ARG A 10 31.47 -25.59 -42.19
N SER A 11 30.52 -25.37 -43.09
CA SER A 11 29.09 -25.36 -42.85
C SER A 11 28.58 -26.81 -42.93
N ASP A 12 28.02 -27.30 -41.83
CA ASP A 12 27.15 -28.48 -41.89
C ASP A 12 25.75 -28.10 -41.50
N GLY A 13 24.89 -28.03 -42.54
CA GLY A 13 23.45 -27.89 -42.39
C GLY A 13 22.83 -29.22 -41.96
N LYS A 14 22.11 -29.23 -40.84
CA LYS A 14 21.13 -30.29 -40.55
C LYS A 14 19.75 -29.69 -40.37
N ASN A 15 18.97 -29.78 -41.44
CA ASN A 15 17.52 -29.63 -41.44
C ASN A 15 16.88 -30.61 -40.45
N LYS A 16 16.29 -30.13 -39.36
CA LYS A 16 15.33 -30.89 -38.57
C LYS A 16 13.92 -30.40 -38.90
N LYS A 17 13.23 -31.21 -39.70
CA LYS A 17 11.78 -31.12 -39.95
C LYS A 17 11.03 -31.29 -38.63
N LYS A 18 10.33 -30.25 -38.16
CA LYS A 18 9.38 -30.37 -37.08
C LYS A 18 8.10 -31.03 -37.60
N LYS A 19 7.79 -32.22 -37.09
CA LYS A 19 6.49 -32.86 -37.24
C LYS A 19 5.48 -32.12 -36.41
N ILE A 20 4.47 -31.55 -37.05
CA ILE A 20 3.28 -31.01 -36.42
C ILE A 20 2.38 -32.21 -36.14
N VAL A 21 2.15 -32.53 -34.89
CA VAL A 21 1.14 -33.50 -34.44
C VAL A 21 -0.13 -32.74 -34.14
N LEU A 22 -1.10 -32.93 -35.00
CA LEU A 22 -2.46 -32.39 -34.81
C LEU A 22 -3.21 -33.34 -33.86
N PHE A 23 -3.49 -32.88 -32.64
CA PHE A 23 -4.43 -33.56 -31.77
C PHE A 23 -5.80 -32.91 -31.92
N SER A 24 -6.70 -33.62 -32.56
CA SER A 24 -8.12 -33.33 -32.57
C SER A 24 -8.72 -33.74 -31.23
N SER A 25 -9.11 -32.79 -30.43
CA SER A 25 -9.84 -33.03 -29.20
C SER A 25 -11.35 -33.03 -29.48
N ILE A 26 -11.95 -34.16 -29.26
CA ILE A 26 -13.40 -34.36 -29.23
C ILE A 26 -13.95 -33.68 -27.99
N VAL A 27 -14.81 -32.69 -28.20
CA VAL A 27 -15.58 -32.03 -27.15
C VAL A 27 -16.75 -32.92 -26.79
N LEU A 28 -16.72 -33.51 -25.61
CA LEU A 28 -17.87 -34.17 -25.01
C LEU A 28 -18.64 -33.16 -24.15
N VAL A 29 -19.78 -32.73 -24.66
CA VAL A 29 -20.74 -31.91 -23.91
C VAL A 29 -21.56 -32.85 -23.01
N VAL A 30 -21.34 -32.76 -21.70
CA VAL A 30 -22.25 -33.35 -20.71
C VAL A 30 -23.08 -32.24 -20.10
N ILE A 31 -24.33 -32.17 -20.51
CA ILE A 31 -25.38 -31.35 -19.87
C ILE A 31 -25.84 -32.12 -18.65
N VAL A 32 -25.56 -31.61 -17.44
CA VAL A 32 -26.23 -32.03 -16.22
C VAL A 32 -27.10 -30.88 -15.75
N ALA A 33 -28.38 -31.01 -16.00
CA ALA A 33 -29.44 -30.25 -15.36
C ALA A 33 -29.61 -30.77 -13.94
N GLY A 34 -29.36 -29.91 -12.93
CA GLY A 34 -29.52 -30.22 -11.51
C GLY A 34 -30.12 -29.05 -10.75
N MET A 35 -31.44 -29.02 -10.78
CA MET A 35 -32.42 -28.66 -9.74
C MET A 35 -32.07 -27.56 -8.74
N LEU A 36 -32.72 -26.44 -8.93
CA LEU A 36 -33.09 -25.43 -7.94
C LEU A 36 -33.74 -26.06 -6.72
N SER A 37 -33.19 -25.85 -5.55
CA SER A 37 -33.88 -26.00 -4.27
C SER A 37 -33.93 -24.63 -3.59
N ALA A 38 -35.01 -23.91 -3.85
CA ALA A 38 -35.41 -22.77 -3.06
C ALA A 38 -35.85 -23.26 -1.67
N LYS A 39 -35.09 -22.92 -0.63
CA LYS A 39 -35.61 -23.02 0.73
C LYS A 39 -36.23 -21.70 1.13
N TYR A 40 -37.53 -21.69 1.00
CA TYR A 40 -38.48 -20.73 1.55
C TYR A 40 -38.46 -20.88 3.07
N ILE A 41 -37.94 -19.90 3.80
CA ILE A 41 -38.12 -19.83 5.25
C ILE A 41 -39.28 -18.92 5.54
N HIS A 42 -40.31 -19.55 6.03
CA HIS A 42 -41.60 -19.05 6.47
C HIS A 42 -41.41 -18.14 7.69
N SER A 43 -41.75 -16.87 7.55
CA SER A 43 -41.96 -15.94 8.65
C SER A 43 -43.28 -16.28 9.33
N LYS A 44 -43.24 -16.69 10.57
CA LYS A 44 -44.44 -16.72 11.43
C LYS A 44 -44.51 -15.44 12.25
N ASN A 45 -45.53 -14.64 11.94
CA ASN A 45 -46.14 -13.66 12.83
C ASN A 45 -46.66 -14.33 14.08
N ILE A 46 -46.36 -13.77 15.23
CA ILE A 46 -47.17 -13.93 16.44
C ILE A 46 -47.52 -12.52 16.93
N ASN A 47 -48.76 -12.14 16.73
CA ASN A 47 -49.45 -11.06 17.44
C ASN A 47 -49.94 -11.60 18.78
N ALA A 48 -49.80 -10.81 19.83
CA ALA A 48 -50.68 -10.72 20.99
C ALA A 48 -50.07 -9.66 21.93
N ASP A 49 -50.74 -8.83 22.55
CA ASP A 49 -52.04 -8.21 22.66
C ASP A 49 -51.90 -7.13 23.73
N ALA A 50 -52.74 -6.18 23.65
CA ALA A 50 -52.85 -4.94 24.38
C ALA A 50 -53.02 -5.09 25.93
N SER A 51 -52.65 -4.08 26.67
CA SER A 51 -53.56 -3.23 27.41
C SER A 51 -52.80 -2.33 28.38
N GLU A 52 -53.03 -1.02 28.20
CA GLU A 52 -53.55 -0.03 29.17
C GLU A 52 -52.67 0.25 30.42
N LEU A 53 -52.22 1.47 30.67
CA LEU A 53 -53.00 2.58 31.25
C LEU A 53 -52.16 3.88 31.41
N THR A 54 -52.75 4.92 30.87
CA THR A 54 -52.97 6.30 31.39
C THR A 54 -51.87 7.21 31.91
N ASN A 55 -51.85 8.36 31.24
CA ASN A 55 -51.89 9.76 31.71
C ASN A 55 -50.85 10.28 32.69
N ASN A 56 -50.08 11.30 32.32
CA ASN A 56 -50.47 12.69 32.55
C ASN A 56 -49.50 13.68 31.88
N ASN A 57 -50.10 14.76 31.43
CA ASN A 57 -49.59 15.99 30.88
C ASN A 57 -48.41 16.59 31.64
N GLU A 58 -47.45 17.20 30.90
CA GLU A 58 -47.31 18.66 30.97
C GLU A 58 -46.47 19.14 29.79
N MET A 59 -46.99 20.12 29.07
CA MET A 59 -46.32 20.94 28.08
C MET A 59 -45.19 21.72 28.73
N ILE A 60 -44.10 21.95 28.04
CA ILE A 60 -43.46 23.28 27.90
C ILE A 60 -42.38 23.23 26.81
N ASN A 61 -42.60 24.13 25.87
CA ASN A 61 -41.69 24.88 24.98
C ASN A 61 -40.73 24.24 24.01
N ALA A 62 -41.05 24.65 22.81
CA ALA A 62 -40.31 24.59 21.55
C ALA A 62 -39.00 25.38 21.56
N ASN A 63 -38.15 24.96 20.60
CA ASN A 63 -36.99 25.60 20.03
C ASN A 63 -35.63 25.23 20.60
N GLU A 64 -35.11 24.12 20.13
CA GLU A 64 -33.74 24.07 19.67
C GLU A 64 -33.72 23.15 18.46
N ALA A 65 -33.32 23.71 17.31
CA ALA A 65 -33.03 22.93 16.10
C ALA A 65 -31.85 22.01 16.40
N GLY A 66 -32.20 20.78 16.77
CA GLY A 66 -31.19 19.71 16.95
C GLY A 66 -30.45 19.47 15.68
N ALA A 67 -29.19 19.83 15.62
CA ALA A 67 -28.26 19.25 14.67
C ALA A 67 -28.37 17.72 14.80
N ALA A 68 -28.60 17.05 13.67
CA ALA A 68 -28.56 15.60 13.62
C ALA A 68 -27.26 15.13 14.29
N PRO A 69 -27.29 14.04 15.08
CA PRO A 69 -26.08 13.48 15.63
C PRO A 69 -25.15 13.20 14.45
N LYS A 70 -23.96 13.82 14.46
CA LYS A 70 -22.89 13.37 13.57
C LYS A 70 -22.68 11.92 13.95
N GLU A 71 -22.89 11.01 13.00
CA GLU A 71 -22.48 9.63 13.12
C GLU A 71 -21.01 9.66 13.56
N GLU A 72 -20.72 9.21 14.78
CA GLU A 72 -19.34 9.05 15.21
C GLU A 72 -18.72 8.01 14.29
N THR A 73 -17.80 8.46 13.44
CA THR A 73 -17.03 7.60 12.56
C THR A 73 -16.33 6.56 13.43
N LYS A 74 -16.65 5.31 13.21
CA LYS A 74 -16.07 4.21 13.98
C LYS A 74 -14.63 4.06 13.57
N LEU A 75 -13.71 4.35 14.47
CA LEU A 75 -12.27 4.24 14.24
C LEU A 75 -11.78 2.85 14.65
N ASP A 76 -10.71 2.39 13.98
CA ASP A 76 -10.00 1.19 14.38
C ASP A 76 -9.17 1.41 15.66
N ASN A 77 -8.37 0.39 16.04
CA ASN A 77 -7.51 0.46 17.22
C ASN A 77 -6.37 1.49 17.07
N SER A 78 -6.12 2.00 15.89
CA SER A 78 -5.07 2.96 15.59
C SER A 78 -5.54 4.41 15.65
N GLY A 79 -6.85 4.64 15.79
CA GLY A 79 -7.43 5.98 15.83
C GLY A 79 -7.81 6.54 14.47
N TYR A 80 -7.74 5.75 13.39
CA TYR A 80 -8.32 6.08 12.08
C TYR A 80 -9.08 4.90 11.48
N LEU A 81 -9.86 5.13 10.41
CA LEU A 81 -10.70 4.11 9.78
C LEU A 81 -9.87 2.88 9.37
N THR A 82 -10.45 1.70 9.54
CA THR A 82 -9.88 0.45 9.00
C THR A 82 -9.88 0.48 7.46
N ALA A 83 -9.12 -0.44 6.84
CA ALA A 83 -9.11 -0.55 5.38
C ALA A 83 -10.51 -0.90 4.81
N GLU A 84 -11.32 -1.64 5.57
CA GLU A 84 -12.68 -2.04 5.19
C GLU A 84 -13.68 -0.88 5.31
N GLU A 85 -13.44 0.07 6.20
CA GLU A 85 -14.31 1.23 6.45
C GLU A 85 -13.89 2.45 5.64
N ASP A 86 -12.66 2.49 5.12
CA ASP A 86 -12.12 3.61 4.34
C ASP A 86 -12.21 3.33 2.84
N PRO A 87 -13.12 3.98 2.10
CA PRO A 87 -13.24 3.77 0.66
C PRO A 87 -11.99 4.18 -0.12
N ASN A 88 -11.11 4.99 0.50
CA ASN A 88 -9.86 5.46 -0.09
C ASN A 88 -8.65 4.59 0.29
N ALA A 89 -8.87 3.40 0.84
CA ALA A 89 -7.80 2.49 1.24
C ALA A 89 -8.03 1.07 0.71
N ASP A 90 -6.93 0.36 0.47
CA ASP A 90 -6.93 -1.09 0.30
C ASP A 90 -6.07 -1.72 1.42
N SER A 91 -6.41 -2.97 1.82
CA SER A 91 -5.68 -3.63 2.88
C SER A 91 -4.24 -3.98 2.47
N ALA A 92 -3.31 -3.83 3.40
CA ALA A 92 -1.91 -4.18 3.17
C ALA A 92 -1.73 -5.64 2.76
N ALA A 93 -2.55 -6.54 3.30
CA ALA A 93 -2.53 -7.96 2.93
C ALA A 93 -2.87 -8.20 1.45
N PHE A 94 -3.87 -7.47 0.94
CA PHE A 94 -4.23 -7.53 -0.48
C PHE A 94 -3.09 -6.99 -1.36
N VAL A 95 -2.54 -5.82 -1.03
CA VAL A 95 -1.50 -5.18 -1.83
C VAL A 95 -0.20 -5.99 -1.82
N GLU A 96 0.21 -6.52 -0.66
CA GLU A 96 1.37 -7.42 -0.55
C GLU A 96 1.22 -8.63 -1.45
N LYS A 97 0.09 -9.34 -1.35
CA LYS A 97 -0.21 -10.53 -2.15
C LYS A 97 -0.20 -10.21 -3.65
N TYR A 98 -0.87 -9.12 -4.05
CA TYR A 98 -0.93 -8.67 -5.44
C TYR A 98 0.47 -8.43 -6.02
N LEU A 99 1.32 -7.66 -5.33
CA LEU A 99 2.69 -7.38 -5.76
C LEU A 99 3.53 -8.65 -5.82
N TYR A 100 3.39 -9.55 -4.85
CA TYR A 100 4.11 -10.82 -4.84
C TYR A 100 3.75 -11.69 -6.04
N GLU A 101 2.47 -11.90 -6.32
CA GLU A 101 2.02 -12.69 -7.46
C GLU A 101 2.44 -12.07 -8.80
N GLN A 102 2.36 -10.74 -8.92
CA GLN A 102 2.85 -10.00 -10.07
C GLN A 102 4.36 -10.20 -10.27
N SER A 103 5.15 -10.18 -9.20
CA SER A 103 6.60 -10.39 -9.25
C SER A 103 6.99 -11.78 -9.76
N LEU A 104 6.11 -12.77 -9.57
CA LEU A 104 6.27 -14.14 -10.10
C LEU A 104 5.79 -14.28 -11.55
N GLY A 105 5.35 -13.19 -12.19
CA GLY A 105 4.77 -13.21 -13.54
C GLY A 105 3.42 -13.93 -13.62
N LYS A 106 2.73 -14.08 -12.50
CA LYS A 106 1.37 -14.61 -12.45
C LYS A 106 0.35 -13.49 -12.68
N MET A 107 -0.86 -13.86 -13.08
CA MET A 107 -2.02 -12.96 -12.98
C MET A 107 -2.39 -12.87 -11.50
N PRO A 108 -2.27 -11.67 -10.87
CA PRO A 108 -2.61 -11.55 -9.46
C PRO A 108 -4.08 -11.78 -9.17
N GLU A 109 -4.39 -12.33 -8.00
CA GLU A 109 -5.75 -12.31 -7.48
C GLU A 109 -6.21 -10.86 -7.29
N GLY A 110 -7.40 -10.51 -7.78
CA GLY A 110 -7.90 -9.14 -7.80
C GLY A 110 -7.44 -8.30 -9.01
N ALA A 111 -6.80 -8.92 -10.01
CA ALA A 111 -6.60 -8.31 -11.32
C ALA A 111 -7.94 -8.34 -12.08
N ASP A 112 -8.61 -7.19 -12.12
CA ASP A 112 -9.97 -7.00 -12.63
C ASP A 112 -10.07 -5.91 -13.71
N GLY A 113 -8.91 -5.39 -14.14
CA GLY A 113 -8.80 -4.28 -15.10
C GLY A 113 -8.95 -2.90 -14.48
N HIS A 114 -9.31 -2.81 -13.18
CA HIS A 114 -9.42 -1.53 -12.48
C HIS A 114 -8.04 -1.02 -12.06
N LYS A 115 -7.69 0.19 -12.51
CA LYS A 115 -6.39 0.80 -12.25
C LYS A 115 -6.37 1.51 -10.90
N VAL A 116 -5.45 1.10 -10.03
CA VAL A 116 -5.23 1.73 -8.72
C VAL A 116 -3.76 2.11 -8.56
N ALA A 117 -3.50 3.32 -8.10
CA ALA A 117 -2.17 3.79 -7.76
C ALA A 117 -2.09 4.18 -6.28
N TYR A 118 -1.07 3.63 -5.61
CA TYR A 118 -0.75 3.95 -4.23
C TYR A 118 0.48 4.84 -4.20
N LEU A 119 0.27 6.11 -3.82
CA LEU A 119 1.36 7.04 -3.57
C LEU A 119 1.99 6.71 -2.23
N THR A 120 3.29 6.42 -2.20
CA THR A 120 3.97 6.07 -0.95
C THR A 120 5.21 6.93 -0.74
N PHE A 121 5.41 7.37 0.51
CA PHE A 121 6.51 8.23 0.91
C PHE A 121 7.29 7.58 2.05
N ASP A 122 8.60 7.43 1.87
CA ASP A 122 9.50 6.82 2.85
C ASP A 122 10.38 7.87 3.54
N ASP A 123 10.93 7.52 4.71
CA ASP A 123 11.95 8.24 5.48
C ASP A 123 11.48 9.48 6.24
N GLY A 124 10.25 9.95 6.02
CA GLY A 124 9.68 11.08 6.77
C GLY A 124 9.28 10.75 8.22
N PRO A 125 8.60 11.72 8.88
CA PRO A 125 8.31 13.06 8.41
C PRO A 125 9.53 13.98 8.46
N SER A 126 9.57 15.01 7.60
CA SER A 126 10.57 16.07 7.65
C SER A 126 9.90 17.44 7.68
N GLU A 127 10.50 18.40 8.41
CA GLU A 127 9.96 19.75 8.51
C GLU A 127 9.93 20.51 7.16
N SER A 128 10.79 20.10 6.22
CA SER A 128 11.01 20.84 4.97
C SER A 128 10.29 20.26 3.75
N VAL A 129 9.82 18.99 3.79
CA VAL A 129 9.22 18.33 2.63
C VAL A 129 7.83 17.82 2.92
N THR A 130 7.63 17.16 4.07
CA THR A 130 6.32 16.59 4.45
C THR A 130 5.19 17.62 4.40
N PRO A 131 5.34 18.88 4.88
CA PRO A 131 4.28 19.89 4.77
C PRO A 131 3.89 20.20 3.33
N GLU A 132 4.87 20.27 2.42
CA GLU A 132 4.61 20.55 1.00
C GLU A 132 3.90 19.35 0.33
N VAL A 133 4.27 18.11 0.70
CA VAL A 133 3.60 16.89 0.23
C VAL A 133 2.14 16.89 0.70
N LEU A 134 1.88 17.12 2.00
CA LEU A 134 0.52 17.18 2.56
C LEU A 134 -0.33 18.25 1.89
N LYS A 135 0.24 19.44 1.67
CA LYS A 135 -0.44 20.52 0.96
C LYS A 135 -0.89 20.08 -0.44
N VAL A 136 0.00 19.47 -1.22
CA VAL A 136 -0.33 18.99 -2.57
C VAL A 136 -1.39 17.89 -2.53
N LEU A 137 -1.27 16.92 -1.62
CA LEU A 137 -2.25 15.84 -1.46
C LEU A 137 -3.63 16.39 -1.14
N LYS A 138 -3.71 17.40 -0.27
CA LYS A 138 -4.95 18.09 0.08
C LYS A 138 -5.54 18.89 -1.10
N GLU A 139 -4.73 19.66 -1.80
CA GLU A 139 -5.15 20.42 -2.97
C GLU A 139 -5.64 19.54 -4.11
N LYS A 140 -5.06 18.34 -4.23
CA LYS A 140 -5.42 17.35 -5.25
C LYS A 140 -6.45 16.33 -4.76
N ASP A 141 -6.97 16.42 -3.54
CA ASP A 141 -7.88 15.43 -2.95
C ASP A 141 -7.37 14.00 -3.20
N ALA A 142 -6.12 13.73 -2.79
CA ALA A 142 -5.47 12.44 -2.95
C ALA A 142 -5.04 11.88 -1.61
N LYS A 143 -5.15 10.56 -1.43
CA LYS A 143 -4.66 9.87 -0.23
C LYS A 143 -3.35 9.15 -0.54
N ALA A 144 -2.52 8.97 0.49
CA ALA A 144 -1.20 8.37 0.39
C ALA A 144 -0.89 7.52 1.63
N THR A 145 0.20 6.76 1.56
CA THR A 145 0.74 6.00 2.69
C THR A 145 2.15 6.50 3.00
N PHE A 146 2.39 6.83 4.26
CA PHE A 146 3.67 7.31 4.75
C PHE A 146 4.36 6.21 5.56
N PHE A 147 5.48 5.71 5.06
CA PHE A 147 6.36 4.77 5.76
C PHE A 147 7.38 5.56 6.58
N THR A 148 7.02 5.86 7.83
CA THR A 148 7.75 6.82 8.66
C THR A 148 8.82 6.16 9.52
N LEU A 149 9.90 6.91 9.79
CA LEU A 149 10.98 6.52 10.68
C LEU A 149 10.76 7.07 12.09
N GLY A 150 10.89 6.24 13.09
CA GLY A 150 10.76 6.70 14.49
C GLY A 150 11.78 7.76 14.87
N LYS A 151 13.00 7.67 14.36
CA LYS A 151 14.03 8.72 14.58
C LYS A 151 13.62 10.06 13.96
N SER A 152 13.00 10.06 12.76
CA SER A 152 12.55 11.28 12.09
C SER A 152 11.35 11.91 12.83
N ILE A 153 10.42 11.08 13.33
CA ILE A 153 9.32 11.55 14.17
C ILE A 153 9.85 12.21 15.47
N ASN A 154 10.90 11.66 16.07
CA ASN A 154 11.49 12.16 17.31
C ASN A 154 12.51 13.30 17.11
N GLU A 155 12.70 13.79 15.87
CA GLU A 155 13.67 14.85 15.60
C GLU A 155 13.27 16.19 16.26
N SER A 156 11.97 16.51 16.26
CA SER A 156 11.44 17.72 16.87
C SER A 156 9.96 17.58 17.24
N ASP A 157 9.43 18.58 17.94
CA ASP A 157 7.98 18.64 18.20
C ASP A 157 7.20 18.88 16.91
N ARG A 158 7.78 19.62 15.92
CA ARG A 158 7.14 19.84 14.63
C ARG A 158 6.98 18.55 13.83
N THR A 159 7.96 17.64 13.85
CA THR A 159 7.85 16.34 13.18
C THR A 159 6.81 15.43 13.82
N LYS A 160 6.62 15.52 15.15
CA LYS A 160 5.50 14.84 15.85
C LYS A 160 4.14 15.40 15.45
N GLU A 161 4.03 16.73 15.32
CA GLU A 161 2.81 17.37 14.80
C GLU A 161 2.52 16.93 13.37
N LEU A 162 3.53 16.87 12.50
CA LEU A 162 3.37 16.40 11.13
C LEU A 162 2.85 14.96 11.05
N LEU A 163 3.29 14.09 11.96
CA LEU A 163 2.74 12.73 12.04
C LEU A 163 1.23 12.75 12.38
N LYS A 164 0.79 13.65 13.25
CA LYS A 164 -0.64 13.84 13.56
C LYS A 164 -1.39 14.39 12.34
N GLU A 165 -0.83 15.40 11.66
CA GLU A 165 -1.41 15.97 10.44
C GLU A 165 -1.60 14.91 9.36
N ILE A 166 -0.64 14.00 9.17
CA ILE A 166 -0.76 12.87 8.23
C ILE A 166 -2.02 12.04 8.54
N VAL A 167 -2.25 11.70 9.81
CA VAL A 167 -3.42 10.91 10.23
C VAL A 167 -4.71 11.72 10.10
N GLU A 168 -4.72 12.97 10.57
CA GLU A 168 -5.89 13.87 10.56
C GLU A 168 -6.36 14.20 9.14
N ASP A 169 -5.43 14.30 8.17
CA ASP A 169 -5.76 14.47 6.75
C ASP A 169 -6.19 13.14 6.07
N GLY A 170 -6.30 12.05 6.85
CA GLY A 170 -6.81 10.75 6.41
C GLY A 170 -5.83 9.92 5.58
N HIS A 171 -4.53 10.19 5.69
CA HIS A 171 -3.50 9.35 5.08
C HIS A 171 -3.17 8.15 5.97
N ALA A 172 -2.62 7.09 5.37
CA ALA A 172 -2.16 5.94 6.11
C ALA A 172 -0.73 6.14 6.64
N VAL A 173 -0.48 5.66 7.87
CA VAL A 173 0.83 5.61 8.51
C VAL A 173 1.29 4.17 8.62
N ALA A 174 2.51 3.90 8.16
CA ALA A 174 3.16 2.61 8.18
C ALA A 174 4.59 2.72 8.75
N SER A 175 5.15 1.60 9.17
CA SER A 175 6.50 1.60 9.76
C SER A 175 7.58 1.39 8.71
N HIS A 176 8.60 2.26 8.73
CA HIS A 176 9.86 2.08 8.00
C HIS A 176 11.02 1.78 8.94
N THR A 177 10.73 1.12 10.07
CA THR A 177 11.60 0.93 11.22
C THR A 177 11.86 2.22 12.01
N TYR A 178 12.54 2.11 13.15
CA TYR A 178 12.92 3.30 13.92
C TYR A 178 14.18 3.97 13.37
N SER A 179 15.23 3.17 13.11
CA SER A 179 16.58 3.68 12.90
C SER A 179 16.98 3.85 11.42
N HIS A 180 16.44 3.03 10.52
CA HIS A 180 16.94 2.90 9.15
C HIS A 180 18.45 2.59 9.09
N ASP A 181 19.00 1.95 10.12
CA ASP A 181 20.43 1.62 10.17
C ASP A 181 20.72 0.26 9.53
N TYR A 182 21.24 0.28 8.32
CA TYR A 182 21.56 -0.93 7.58
C TYR A 182 22.58 -1.84 8.29
N LYS A 183 23.51 -1.29 9.08
CA LYS A 183 24.50 -2.10 9.81
C LYS A 183 23.84 -2.84 10.97
N TYR A 184 22.88 -2.22 11.61
CA TYR A 184 22.12 -2.79 12.71
C TYR A 184 21.07 -3.79 12.20
N LEU A 185 20.28 -3.39 11.21
CA LEU A 185 19.18 -4.21 10.68
C LEU A 185 19.66 -5.39 9.84
N TYR A 186 20.76 -5.18 9.09
CA TYR A 186 21.25 -6.11 8.06
C TYR A 186 22.75 -6.40 8.18
N PRO A 187 23.24 -6.90 9.34
CA PRO A 187 24.66 -7.22 9.49
C PRO A 187 25.09 -8.20 8.40
N GLN A 188 26.21 -7.92 7.76
CA GLN A 188 26.74 -8.70 6.63
C GLN A 188 25.74 -8.90 5.48
N ARG A 189 24.84 -7.92 5.27
CA ARG A 189 23.76 -7.94 4.28
C ARG A 189 22.71 -9.04 4.52
N THR A 190 22.59 -9.54 5.74
CA THR A 190 21.58 -10.54 6.14
C THR A 190 20.64 -9.91 7.17
N VAL A 191 19.34 -10.09 7.01
CA VAL A 191 18.36 -9.57 7.97
C VAL A 191 18.60 -10.21 9.34
N SER A 192 18.90 -9.39 10.35
CA SER A 192 18.82 -9.80 11.74
C SER A 192 17.38 -9.72 12.20
N VAL A 193 16.71 -10.85 12.33
CA VAL A 193 15.29 -10.90 12.73
C VAL A 193 15.08 -10.20 14.07
N GLU A 194 15.94 -10.47 15.05
CA GLU A 194 15.88 -9.85 16.37
C GLU A 194 15.98 -8.32 16.29
N ASN A 195 17.01 -7.80 15.61
CA ASN A 195 17.23 -6.36 15.50
C ASN A 195 16.11 -5.69 14.71
N PHE A 196 15.63 -6.34 13.63
CA PHE A 196 14.58 -5.81 12.78
C PHE A 196 13.26 -5.70 13.53
N MET A 197 12.85 -6.77 14.22
CA MET A 197 11.61 -6.76 15.01
C MET A 197 11.69 -5.80 16.20
N SER A 198 12.85 -5.72 16.86
CA SER A 198 13.08 -4.73 17.94
C SER A 198 12.98 -3.29 17.42
N ASP A 199 13.48 -3.01 16.23
CA ASP A 199 13.45 -1.67 15.63
C ASP A 199 12.04 -1.28 15.16
N ILE A 200 11.25 -2.26 14.68
CA ILE A 200 9.82 -2.07 14.41
C ILE A 200 9.06 -1.74 15.70
N GLU A 201 9.27 -2.51 16.78
CA GLU A 201 8.56 -2.27 18.03
C GLU A 201 8.94 -0.92 18.63
N LYS A 202 10.20 -0.53 18.53
CA LYS A 202 10.63 0.81 18.93
C LYS A 202 9.93 1.92 18.12
N ASN A 203 9.68 1.70 16.83
CA ASN A 203 8.90 2.63 16.03
C ASN A 203 7.42 2.67 16.46
N ASN A 204 6.83 1.50 16.74
CA ASN A 204 5.46 1.40 17.26
C ASN A 204 5.29 2.14 18.59
N GLU A 205 6.31 2.11 19.48
CA GLU A 205 6.29 2.90 20.71
C GLU A 205 6.23 4.40 20.43
N VAL A 206 6.98 4.89 19.43
CA VAL A 206 6.91 6.30 19.02
C VAL A 206 5.53 6.63 18.49
N PHE A 207 4.93 5.78 17.68
CA PHE A 207 3.55 5.96 17.21
C PHE A 207 2.57 6.09 18.39
N ARG A 208 2.63 5.17 19.36
CA ARG A 208 1.76 5.22 20.55
C ARG A 208 1.96 6.48 21.39
N GLN A 209 3.20 6.97 21.49
CA GLN A 209 3.50 8.21 22.23
C GLN A 209 2.90 9.44 21.56
N VAL A 210 2.86 9.49 20.23
CA VAL A 210 2.43 10.67 19.45
C VAL A 210 0.96 10.61 19.08
N LEU A 211 0.47 9.47 18.64
CA LEU A 211 -0.88 9.27 18.09
C LEU A 211 -1.87 8.72 19.11
N GLY A 212 -1.38 8.23 20.25
CA GLY A 212 -2.22 7.63 21.30
C GLY A 212 -1.88 6.17 21.55
N LYS A 213 -2.10 5.74 22.80
CA LYS A 213 -1.71 4.42 23.31
C LYS A 213 -2.32 3.24 22.52
N ASP A 214 -3.45 3.47 21.88
CA ASP A 214 -4.21 2.45 21.16
C ASP A 214 -3.85 2.42 19.66
N PHE A 215 -2.97 3.33 19.19
CA PHE A 215 -2.53 3.33 17.80
C PHE A 215 -1.74 2.07 17.46
N VAL A 216 -2.15 1.38 16.39
CA VAL A 216 -1.50 0.17 15.88
C VAL A 216 -1.44 0.25 14.36
N THR A 217 -0.27 0.03 13.78
CA THR A 217 -0.12 -0.30 12.36
C THR A 217 0.62 -1.62 12.22
N LYS A 218 0.17 -2.44 11.29
CA LYS A 218 0.80 -3.72 10.92
C LYS A 218 1.39 -3.68 9.51
N THR A 219 1.38 -2.52 8.91
CA THR A 219 1.95 -2.28 7.57
C THR A 219 3.37 -1.75 7.73
N ILE A 220 4.32 -2.40 7.08
CA ILE A 220 5.75 -2.04 7.14
C ILE A 220 6.36 -1.98 5.73
N ARG A 221 7.51 -1.32 5.64
CA ARG A 221 8.42 -1.43 4.48
C ARG A 221 9.84 -1.62 4.97
N PHE A 222 10.57 -2.53 4.33
CA PHE A 222 11.98 -2.76 4.63
C PHE A 222 12.85 -1.61 4.14
N PRO A 223 13.70 -1.00 4.99
CA PRO A 223 14.74 -0.10 4.54
C PRO A 223 15.57 -0.68 3.39
N GLY A 224 15.54 -0.01 2.23
CA GLY A 224 16.20 -0.47 1.01
C GLY A 224 15.53 -1.64 0.28
N GLY A 225 14.31 -2.03 0.68
CA GLY A 225 13.55 -3.15 0.12
C GLY A 225 14.05 -4.53 0.54
N LEU A 226 13.12 -5.45 0.78
CA LEU A 226 13.44 -6.81 1.26
C LEU A 226 14.37 -7.57 0.31
N MET A 227 14.17 -7.40 -1.01
CA MET A 227 14.94 -8.12 -2.03
C MET A 227 16.44 -7.74 -2.07
N SER A 228 16.83 -6.63 -1.42
CA SER A 228 18.22 -6.20 -1.31
C SER A 228 19.04 -7.01 -0.30
N TRP A 229 18.39 -7.82 0.56
CA TRP A 229 18.97 -8.47 1.72
C TRP A 229 18.86 -9.99 1.65
N LYS A 230 19.76 -10.69 2.37
CA LYS A 230 19.70 -12.14 2.59
C LYS A 230 18.86 -12.47 3.83
N GLY A 231 18.52 -13.75 4.02
CA GLY A 231 17.79 -14.21 5.23
C GLY A 231 16.32 -13.82 5.25
N GLN A 232 15.70 -13.67 4.09
CA GLN A 232 14.33 -13.19 3.94
C GLN A 232 13.28 -14.10 4.56
N ASP A 233 13.46 -15.43 4.47
CA ASP A 233 12.43 -16.38 4.90
C ASP A 233 12.18 -16.32 6.41
N ALA A 234 13.24 -16.21 7.21
CA ALA A 234 13.12 -16.15 8.66
C ALA A 234 12.38 -14.88 9.14
N VAL A 235 12.65 -13.71 8.53
CA VAL A 235 11.97 -12.48 8.91
C VAL A 235 10.52 -12.48 8.42
N LYS A 236 10.23 -13.04 7.24
CA LYS A 236 8.85 -13.19 6.75
C LYS A 236 8.00 -14.06 7.68
N GLU A 237 8.56 -15.18 8.15
CA GLU A 237 7.90 -16.05 9.12
C GLU A 237 7.56 -15.30 10.41
N GLU A 238 8.50 -14.49 10.93
CA GLU A 238 8.27 -13.72 12.15
C GLU A 238 7.27 -12.58 11.95
N LEU A 239 7.32 -11.88 10.83
CA LEU A 239 6.32 -10.87 10.45
C LEU A 239 4.91 -11.49 10.36
N GLN A 240 4.78 -12.65 9.73
CA GLN A 240 3.51 -13.37 9.63
C GLN A 240 2.96 -13.75 11.01
N LYS A 241 3.79 -14.25 11.93
CA LYS A 241 3.38 -14.53 13.32
C LYS A 241 2.89 -13.28 14.03
N GLY A 242 3.51 -12.14 13.77
CA GLY A 242 3.12 -10.85 14.34
C GLY A 242 1.93 -10.18 13.63
N GLY A 243 1.39 -10.77 12.57
CA GLY A 243 0.32 -10.21 11.75
C GLY A 243 0.73 -9.00 10.92
N TYR A 244 2.04 -8.85 10.61
CA TYR A 244 2.56 -7.77 9.79
C TYR A 244 2.48 -8.10 8.31
N ASN A 245 2.18 -7.09 7.49
CA ASN A 245 2.30 -7.10 6.04
C ASN A 245 3.44 -6.16 5.62
N TYR A 246 4.27 -6.59 4.65
CA TYR A 246 5.33 -5.76 4.12
C TYR A 246 5.03 -5.32 2.69
N ILE A 247 5.20 -4.05 2.41
CA ILE A 247 4.85 -3.46 1.12
C ILE A 247 6.12 -3.09 0.35
N GLU A 248 6.36 -3.81 -0.73
CA GLU A 248 7.36 -3.45 -1.74
C GLU A 248 6.76 -2.42 -2.73
N TRP A 249 7.47 -2.13 -3.82
CA TRP A 249 7.01 -1.24 -4.87
C TRP A 249 7.25 -1.84 -6.25
N ASN A 250 6.46 -1.43 -7.22
CA ASN A 250 6.61 -1.82 -8.63
C ASN A 250 6.69 -0.60 -9.57
N ALA A 251 6.67 0.61 -9.01
CA ALA A 251 6.92 1.86 -9.69
C ALA A 251 7.70 2.82 -8.77
N LEU A 252 8.42 3.78 -9.31
CA LEU A 252 9.24 4.70 -8.52
C LEU A 252 9.58 5.98 -9.28
N SER A 253 9.81 7.06 -8.53
CA SER A 253 10.28 8.34 -9.07
C SER A 253 11.80 8.41 -9.26
N LYS A 254 12.56 7.50 -8.65
CA LYS A 254 14.02 7.53 -8.55
C LYS A 254 14.57 8.80 -7.90
N ASP A 255 13.84 9.40 -6.99
CA ASP A 255 14.24 10.58 -6.23
C ASP A 255 15.41 10.31 -5.26
N ALA A 256 15.63 9.05 -4.89
CA ALA A 256 16.75 8.59 -4.07
C ALA A 256 17.85 7.86 -4.86
N GLU A 257 17.77 7.81 -6.20
CA GLU A 257 18.69 7.04 -7.04
C GLU A 257 19.55 7.93 -7.94
N GLY A 258 20.85 7.65 -7.95
CA GLY A 258 21.80 8.29 -8.86
C GLY A 258 22.04 9.77 -8.56
N LYS A 259 22.06 10.62 -9.59
CA LYS A 259 22.20 12.07 -9.44
C LYS A 259 20.87 12.70 -9.03
N THR A 260 20.94 13.80 -8.31
CA THR A 260 19.77 14.63 -8.01
C THR A 260 19.03 14.98 -9.29
N LYS A 261 17.73 14.72 -9.31
CA LYS A 261 16.82 14.97 -10.43
C LYS A 261 15.91 16.14 -10.08
N VAL A 262 15.51 16.89 -11.11
CA VAL A 262 14.49 17.92 -10.98
C VAL A 262 13.08 17.30 -11.12
N ALA A 263 12.05 18.02 -10.71
CA ALA A 263 10.67 17.55 -10.68
C ALA A 263 10.21 16.91 -12.00
N SER A 264 10.52 17.50 -13.14
CA SER A 264 10.15 16.95 -14.46
C SER A 264 10.83 15.62 -14.78
N GLU A 265 12.06 15.42 -14.33
CA GLU A 265 12.76 14.13 -14.49
C GLU A 265 12.16 13.05 -13.61
N LEU A 266 11.74 13.40 -12.37
CA LEU A 266 11.04 12.48 -11.46
C LEU A 266 9.71 12.01 -12.05
N LEU A 267 8.94 12.93 -12.64
CA LEU A 267 7.70 12.61 -13.34
C LEU A 267 7.95 11.61 -14.49
N GLU A 268 8.97 11.83 -15.31
CA GLU A 268 9.31 10.93 -16.41
C GLU A 268 9.72 9.53 -15.92
N GLU A 269 10.40 9.42 -14.78
CA GLU A 269 10.72 8.13 -14.18
C GLU A 269 9.45 7.41 -13.66
N VAL A 270 8.49 8.16 -13.07
CA VAL A 270 7.18 7.59 -12.69
C VAL A 270 6.45 7.08 -13.93
N LYS A 271 6.33 7.88 -14.98
CA LYS A 271 5.67 7.49 -16.25
C LYS A 271 6.26 6.19 -16.83
N LYS A 272 7.59 6.11 -16.89
CA LYS A 272 8.30 4.91 -17.38
C LYS A 272 8.06 3.69 -16.49
N SER A 273 8.05 3.87 -15.18
CA SER A 273 7.95 2.76 -14.23
C SER A 273 6.50 2.27 -14.04
N VAL A 274 5.51 3.14 -14.14
CA VAL A 274 4.08 2.77 -14.11
C VAL A 274 3.73 1.83 -15.25
N ASN A 275 4.17 2.14 -16.47
CA ASN A 275 4.12 1.28 -17.65
C ASN A 275 2.79 0.54 -17.87
N GLY A 276 1.67 1.22 -17.60
CA GLY A 276 0.33 0.69 -17.82
C GLY A 276 -0.09 -0.47 -16.90
N ARG A 277 0.65 -0.76 -15.83
CA ARG A 277 0.25 -1.77 -14.83
C ARG A 277 -1.09 -1.41 -14.22
N GLU A 278 -1.86 -2.42 -13.88
CA GLU A 278 -3.20 -2.24 -13.29
C GLU A 278 -3.14 -1.68 -11.87
N LYS A 279 -2.28 -2.26 -11.02
CA LYS A 279 -2.05 -1.73 -9.67
C LYS A 279 -0.58 -1.37 -9.50
N VAL A 280 -0.33 -0.15 -9.04
CA VAL A 280 1.03 0.39 -8.88
C VAL A 280 1.25 0.96 -7.49
N VAL A 281 2.31 0.52 -6.83
CA VAL A 281 2.83 1.12 -5.60
C VAL A 281 4.05 1.95 -5.99
N ILE A 282 3.97 3.26 -5.81
CA ILE A 282 4.96 4.23 -6.29
C ILE A 282 5.85 4.66 -5.12
N LEU A 283 7.13 4.28 -5.17
CA LEU A 283 8.13 4.70 -4.20
C LEU A 283 8.58 6.13 -4.45
N MET A 284 8.42 6.96 -3.43
CA MET A 284 8.93 8.33 -3.31
C MET A 284 9.42 8.55 -1.87
N HIS A 285 10.02 9.70 -1.59
CA HIS A 285 10.49 10.05 -0.27
C HIS A 285 10.06 11.46 0.11
N ASP A 286 9.71 11.67 1.40
CA ASP A 286 9.40 12.98 2.00
C ASP A 286 10.44 13.40 3.06
N ALA A 287 11.59 12.76 3.07
CA ALA A 287 12.74 13.12 3.88
C ALA A 287 13.31 14.50 3.53
N ALA A 288 14.09 15.08 4.45
CA ALA A 288 14.82 16.32 4.19
C ALA A 288 15.69 16.20 2.93
N GLY A 289 15.65 17.23 2.07
CA GLY A 289 16.39 17.24 0.80
C GLY A 289 15.60 16.69 -0.41
N LYS A 290 14.35 16.28 -0.23
CA LYS A 290 13.48 15.73 -1.27
C LYS A 290 12.44 16.75 -1.80
N GLN A 291 12.79 18.04 -1.81
CA GLN A 291 11.89 19.10 -2.28
C GLN A 291 11.41 18.90 -3.73
N GLU A 292 12.24 18.29 -4.58
CA GLU A 292 11.86 18.03 -5.96
C GLU A 292 10.74 16.97 -6.06
N THR A 293 10.63 16.06 -5.08
CA THR A 293 9.51 15.11 -4.98
C THR A 293 8.19 15.83 -4.72
N ALA A 294 8.16 16.75 -3.76
CA ALA A 294 6.98 17.58 -3.50
C ALA A 294 6.58 18.44 -4.72
N LYS A 295 7.57 18.98 -5.44
CA LYS A 295 7.31 19.76 -6.69
C LYS A 295 6.79 18.90 -7.84
N ALA A 296 7.23 17.64 -7.94
CA ALA A 296 6.77 16.73 -8.99
C ALA A 296 5.36 16.18 -8.72
N LEU A 297 4.97 16.10 -7.46
CA LEU A 297 3.77 15.39 -6.99
C LEU A 297 2.47 15.87 -7.68
N PRO A 298 2.21 17.17 -7.89
CA PRO A 298 1.00 17.62 -8.60
C PRO A 298 0.85 16.99 -9.99
N GLU A 299 1.93 17.01 -10.78
CA GLU A 299 1.94 16.47 -12.14
C GLU A 299 1.92 14.94 -12.15
N VAL A 300 2.50 14.29 -11.14
CA VAL A 300 2.40 12.82 -10.96
C VAL A 300 0.94 12.42 -10.72
N ILE A 301 0.22 13.12 -9.84
CA ILE A 301 -1.20 12.88 -9.55
C ILE A 301 -2.04 13.10 -10.81
N ASP A 302 -1.85 14.21 -11.49
CA ASP A 302 -2.60 14.53 -12.71
C ASP A 302 -2.37 13.45 -13.79
N TYR A 303 -1.12 13.07 -14.04
CA TYR A 303 -0.78 11.99 -14.95
C TYR A 303 -1.47 10.67 -14.61
N LEU A 304 -1.44 10.26 -13.34
CA LEU A 304 -2.08 9.00 -12.93
C LEU A 304 -3.59 9.03 -13.18
N ARG A 305 -4.25 10.14 -12.86
CA ARG A 305 -5.68 10.32 -13.13
C ARG A 305 -6.01 10.33 -14.62
N GLU A 306 -5.19 11.01 -15.45
CA GLU A 306 -5.32 10.98 -16.90
C GLU A 306 -5.17 9.57 -17.49
N GLN A 307 -4.35 8.72 -16.84
CA GLN A 307 -4.21 7.32 -17.21
C GLN A 307 -5.33 6.43 -16.65
N GLY A 308 -6.30 6.98 -15.92
CA GLY A 308 -7.45 6.29 -15.37
C GLY A 308 -7.18 5.57 -14.04
N TYR A 309 -6.15 5.98 -13.30
CA TYR A 309 -5.90 5.43 -11.97
C TYR A 309 -6.76 6.10 -10.90
N GLU A 310 -7.40 5.28 -10.07
CA GLU A 310 -7.89 5.68 -8.77
C GLU A 310 -6.71 5.77 -7.80
N LEU A 311 -6.70 6.78 -6.91
CA LEU A 311 -5.63 6.95 -5.92
C LEU A 311 -6.12 6.47 -4.57
N LYS A 312 -5.41 5.51 -3.97
CA LYS A 312 -5.73 4.94 -2.66
C LYS A 312 -4.53 4.90 -1.73
N SER A 313 -4.79 4.82 -0.44
CA SER A 313 -3.79 4.49 0.58
C SER A 313 -3.74 2.97 0.84
N ILE A 314 -2.75 2.52 1.61
CA ILE A 314 -2.55 1.13 2.03
C ILE A 314 -2.62 1.10 3.56
N LYS A 315 -3.56 0.35 4.12
CA LYS A 315 -3.75 0.22 5.58
C LYS A 315 -3.60 -1.21 6.07
#